data_2b1a35b964e42de4a4417fd221fc81fa
#
_entry.id   2b1a35b964e42de4a4417fd221fc81fa
#
_cell.length_a   1.000
_cell.length_b   1.000
_cell.length_c   1.000
_cell.angle_alpha   90.00
_cell.angle_beta   90.00
_cell.angle_gamma   90.00
#
_symmetry.space_group_name_H-M   'P 1'
#
loop_
_entity.id
_entity.type
_entity.pdbx_description
1 polymer ?
#
loop_
_entity_poly.entity_id
_entity_poly.type
_entity_poly.pdbx_seq_one_letter_code
_entity_poly.pdbx_strand_id
1 'polypeptide(L)'
;RAPYSTEQIVTLYDYFHRLGGPKGKIRQCEFFLYSKKDRDAVYKCMEKDYKFPEITSWIRASKKDFELVKEIGMKETGILVSCSDYHIFYKLKMTRREAMEHYLSIVRECLETGISPRCHLEDITRSDIYGFVIPFCLELMKLMDEYKIPVKIRVCDTMGYGVNYPGAVIPRSIPGIIYGLRVHAGVPSELIEFHGHNDFYKAVSNSSTAWLYGACGVNCSLFGIGERTGNTPLEAMVFE
;
A
#
# COMPACT_ATOMS: atom_id res chain seq x y z
N ARG A 1 -10.52 -5.28 18.70
CA ARG A 1 -11.60 -5.08 17.71
C ARG A 1 -12.23 -6.42 17.40
N ALA A 2 -13.56 -6.48 17.29
CA ALA A 2 -14.24 -7.66 16.77
C ALA A 2 -13.99 -7.70 15.24
N PRO A 3 -13.46 -8.79 14.69
CA PRO A 3 -13.29 -8.92 13.25
C PRO A 3 -14.67 -9.06 12.58
N TYR A 4 -14.81 -8.53 11.36
CA TYR A 4 -16.00 -8.74 10.56
C TYR A 4 -16.22 -10.22 10.25
N SER A 5 -17.49 -10.64 10.13
CA SER A 5 -17.82 -11.95 9.59
C SER A 5 -17.59 -11.99 8.07
N THR A 6 -17.55 -13.18 7.49
CA THR A 6 -17.49 -13.36 6.02
C THR A 6 -18.61 -12.59 5.32
N GLU A 7 -19.85 -12.66 5.83
CA GLU A 7 -21.02 -12.01 5.25
C GLU A 7 -20.91 -10.48 5.33
N GLN A 8 -20.41 -9.95 6.44
CA GLN A 8 -20.17 -8.51 6.60
C GLN A 8 -19.13 -7.99 5.61
N ILE A 9 -18.03 -8.75 5.40
CA ILE A 9 -16.98 -8.39 4.43
C ILE A 9 -17.58 -8.34 3.01
N VAL A 10 -18.34 -9.36 2.62
CA VAL A 10 -19.00 -9.39 1.30
C VAL A 10 -20.00 -8.26 1.13
N THR A 11 -20.78 -7.94 2.18
CA THR A 11 -21.72 -6.81 2.16
C THR A 11 -20.98 -5.47 1.97
N LEU A 12 -19.85 -5.26 2.67
CA LEU A 12 -19.03 -4.06 2.50
C LEU A 12 -18.46 -3.97 1.09
N TYR A 13 -18.02 -5.07 0.51
CA TYR A 13 -17.53 -5.12 -0.87
C TYR A 13 -18.62 -4.71 -1.88
N ASP A 14 -19.87 -5.21 -1.70
CA ASP A 14 -21.03 -4.79 -2.49
C ASP A 14 -21.31 -3.27 -2.35
N TYR A 15 -21.17 -2.72 -1.15
CA TYR A 15 -21.32 -1.28 -0.94
C TYR A 15 -20.22 -0.48 -1.67
N PHE A 16 -18.97 -0.91 -1.61
CA PHE A 16 -17.90 -0.25 -2.34
C PHE A 16 -18.07 -0.32 -3.84
N HIS A 17 -18.58 -1.43 -4.37
CA HIS A 17 -18.94 -1.53 -5.78
C HIS A 17 -19.99 -0.48 -6.17
N ARG A 18 -21.06 -0.34 -5.39
CA ARG A 18 -22.13 0.63 -5.65
C ARG A 18 -21.66 2.07 -5.50
N LEU A 19 -20.90 2.36 -4.45
CA LEU A 19 -20.34 3.71 -4.20
C LEU A 19 -19.32 4.12 -5.26
N GLY A 20 -18.45 3.21 -5.67
CA GLY A 20 -17.43 3.47 -6.66
C GLY A 20 -17.98 3.65 -8.07
N GLY A 21 -19.14 3.04 -8.31
CA GLY A 21 -19.83 3.09 -9.60
C GLY A 21 -19.05 2.45 -10.76
N PRO A 22 -19.58 2.54 -11.99
CA PRO A 22 -19.01 1.82 -13.14
C PRO A 22 -17.63 2.32 -13.58
N LYS A 23 -17.25 3.54 -13.17
CA LYS A 23 -15.92 4.11 -13.45
C LYS A 23 -14.87 3.69 -12.44
N GLY A 24 -15.24 2.99 -11.36
CA GLY A 24 -14.34 2.51 -10.33
C GLY A 24 -13.62 3.62 -9.57
N LYS A 25 -14.35 4.61 -9.04
CA LYS A 25 -13.78 5.63 -8.17
C LYS A 25 -13.18 5.01 -6.90
N ILE A 26 -13.84 3.97 -6.35
CA ILE A 26 -13.23 3.03 -5.43
C ILE A 26 -12.57 1.96 -6.27
N ARG A 27 -11.26 2.08 -6.46
CA ARG A 27 -10.52 1.29 -7.43
C ARG A 27 -10.26 -0.12 -6.96
N GLN A 28 -9.88 -0.30 -5.70
CA GLN A 28 -9.47 -1.57 -5.13
C GLN A 28 -10.02 -1.78 -3.74
N CYS A 29 -10.25 -3.05 -3.37
CA CYS A 29 -10.45 -3.50 -2.01
C CYS A 29 -9.32 -4.45 -1.62
N GLU A 30 -8.67 -4.17 -0.49
CA GLU A 30 -7.53 -4.93 0.01
C GLU A 30 -7.95 -5.88 1.12
N PHE A 31 -7.59 -7.15 1.00
CA PHE A 31 -7.98 -8.22 1.90
C PHE A 31 -6.77 -8.84 2.60
N PHE A 32 -6.96 -9.27 3.86
CA PHE A 32 -6.07 -10.22 4.52
C PHE A 32 -6.41 -11.64 4.11
N LEU A 33 -5.40 -12.53 4.11
CA LEU A 33 -5.54 -13.92 3.65
C LEU A 33 -5.26 -14.95 4.76
N TYR A 34 -4.96 -14.48 5.99
CA TYR A 34 -4.40 -15.32 7.03
C TYR A 34 -5.40 -16.29 7.66
N SER A 35 -6.65 -15.91 7.81
CA SER A 35 -7.69 -16.77 8.38
C SER A 35 -8.54 -17.43 7.31
N LYS A 36 -9.11 -18.62 7.62
CA LYS A 36 -10.08 -19.28 6.73
C LYS A 36 -11.24 -18.36 6.41
N LYS A 37 -11.76 -17.65 7.41
CA LYS A 37 -12.86 -16.69 7.27
C LYS A 37 -12.55 -15.59 6.22
N ASP A 38 -11.34 -15.05 6.25
CA ASP A 38 -10.93 -13.99 5.33
C ASP A 38 -10.82 -14.54 3.90
N ARG A 39 -10.24 -15.73 3.73
CA ARG A 39 -10.16 -16.39 2.41
C ARG A 39 -11.56 -16.75 1.87
N ASP A 40 -12.45 -17.27 2.71
CA ASP A 40 -13.84 -17.55 2.32
C ASP A 40 -14.56 -16.27 1.84
N ALA A 41 -14.28 -15.12 2.48
CA ALA A 41 -14.80 -13.83 2.05
C ALA A 41 -14.24 -13.41 0.68
N VAL A 42 -12.94 -13.60 0.47
CA VAL A 42 -12.29 -13.29 -0.82
C VAL A 42 -12.92 -14.12 -1.95
N TYR A 43 -13.08 -15.43 -1.78
CA TYR A 43 -13.71 -16.28 -2.79
C TYR A 43 -15.15 -15.82 -3.11
N LYS A 44 -15.96 -15.53 -2.11
CA LYS A 44 -17.32 -15.00 -2.32
C LYS A 44 -17.34 -13.63 -3.01
N CYS A 45 -16.34 -12.79 -2.75
CA CYS A 45 -16.21 -11.51 -3.46
C CYS A 45 -15.77 -11.72 -4.92
N MET A 46 -14.88 -12.68 -5.19
CA MET A 46 -14.48 -13.03 -6.56
C MET A 46 -15.64 -13.56 -7.40
N GLU A 47 -16.54 -14.36 -6.79
CA GLU A 47 -17.76 -14.87 -7.46
C GLU A 47 -18.71 -13.76 -7.94
N LYS A 48 -18.59 -12.54 -7.40
CA LYS A 48 -19.40 -11.39 -7.85
C LYS A 48 -18.99 -10.88 -9.24
N ASP A 49 -17.78 -11.20 -9.69
CA ASP A 49 -17.22 -10.79 -10.98
C ASP A 49 -17.34 -9.29 -11.28
N TYR A 50 -17.19 -8.47 -10.24
CA TYR A 50 -17.21 -7.02 -10.40
C TYR A 50 -15.92 -6.53 -11.05
N LYS A 51 -16.03 -5.66 -12.07
CA LYS A 51 -14.87 -4.97 -12.63
C LYS A 51 -14.19 -4.09 -11.58
N PHE A 52 -14.97 -3.43 -10.72
CA PHE A 52 -14.51 -2.58 -9.63
C PHE A 52 -15.41 -2.77 -8.39
N PRO A 53 -14.83 -2.71 -7.18
CA PRO A 53 -13.37 -2.62 -6.88
C PRO A 53 -12.64 -3.90 -7.30
N GLU A 54 -11.41 -3.74 -7.79
CA GLU A 54 -10.49 -4.87 -8.00
C GLU A 54 -10.13 -5.48 -6.65
N ILE A 55 -10.05 -6.81 -6.59
CA ILE A 55 -9.66 -7.51 -5.37
C ILE A 55 -8.14 -7.60 -5.33
N THR A 56 -7.55 -7.12 -4.24
CA THR A 56 -6.13 -7.22 -3.95
C THR A 56 -5.91 -7.71 -2.53
N SER A 57 -4.70 -8.17 -2.22
CA SER A 57 -4.36 -8.67 -0.89
C SER A 57 -3.21 -7.90 -0.26
N TRP A 58 -2.98 -8.19 1.02
CA TRP A 58 -1.86 -7.68 1.78
C TRP A 58 -1.16 -8.83 2.50
N ILE A 59 0.18 -8.88 2.35
CA ILE A 59 1.04 -9.85 3.02
C ILE A 59 2.29 -9.16 3.60
N ARG A 60 2.93 -9.84 4.55
CA ARG A 60 4.30 -9.49 4.94
C ARG A 60 5.26 -9.92 3.83
N ALA A 61 6.45 -9.33 3.77
CA ALA A 61 7.51 -9.76 2.88
C ALA A 61 8.04 -11.14 3.31
N SER A 62 7.33 -12.19 2.95
CA SER A 62 7.59 -13.57 3.33
C SER A 62 7.13 -14.53 2.25
N LYS A 63 8.00 -15.46 1.84
CA LYS A 63 7.65 -16.53 0.88
C LYS A 63 6.45 -17.34 1.34
N LYS A 64 6.38 -17.67 2.64
CA LYS A 64 5.26 -18.40 3.21
C LYS A 64 3.92 -17.66 3.05
N ASP A 65 3.93 -16.34 3.25
CA ASP A 65 2.72 -15.53 3.09
C ASP A 65 2.36 -15.42 1.59
N PHE A 66 3.36 -15.38 0.71
CA PHE A 66 3.14 -15.32 -0.74
C PHE A 66 2.50 -16.60 -1.30
N GLU A 67 2.73 -17.77 -0.69
CA GLU A 67 2.03 -19.00 -1.10
C GLU A 67 0.49 -18.84 -1.00
N LEU A 68 -0.02 -18.13 0.01
CA LEU A 68 -1.46 -17.85 0.14
C LEU A 68 -2.00 -17.02 -1.03
N VAL A 69 -1.19 -16.10 -1.55
CA VAL A 69 -1.54 -15.24 -2.69
C VAL A 69 -1.67 -16.09 -3.96
N LYS A 70 -0.73 -17.01 -4.18
CA LYS A 70 -0.74 -17.94 -5.33
C LYS A 70 -1.91 -18.93 -5.24
N GLU A 71 -2.13 -19.51 -4.06
CA GLU A 71 -3.21 -20.49 -3.80
C GLU A 71 -4.60 -19.91 -4.14
N ILE A 72 -4.83 -18.63 -3.78
CA ILE A 72 -6.12 -17.96 -4.03
C ILE A 72 -6.23 -17.49 -5.50
N GLY A 73 -5.13 -17.36 -6.20
CA GLY A 73 -5.11 -16.86 -7.59
C GLY A 73 -5.25 -15.35 -7.70
N MET A 74 -4.67 -14.61 -6.75
CA MET A 74 -4.67 -13.14 -6.77
C MET A 74 -3.87 -12.60 -7.95
N LYS A 75 -4.32 -11.50 -8.56
CA LYS A 75 -3.60 -10.82 -9.66
C LYS A 75 -2.63 -9.75 -9.17
N GLU A 76 -2.85 -9.25 -7.96
CA GLU A 76 -2.04 -8.21 -7.32
C GLU A 76 -1.99 -8.45 -5.81
N THR A 77 -0.86 -8.18 -5.19
CA THR A 77 -0.71 -8.23 -3.73
C THR A 77 0.12 -7.07 -3.20
N GLY A 78 -0.31 -6.51 -2.07
CA GLY A 78 0.51 -5.61 -1.25
C GLY A 78 1.55 -6.41 -0.46
N ILE A 79 2.79 -5.93 -0.43
CA ILE A 79 3.91 -6.52 0.30
C ILE A 79 4.42 -5.47 1.29
N LEU A 80 4.38 -5.77 2.58
CA LEU A 80 4.90 -4.88 3.61
C LEU A 80 6.42 -4.87 3.58
N VAL A 81 7.03 -3.74 3.24
CA VAL A 81 8.47 -3.51 3.23
C VAL A 81 8.82 -2.39 4.21
N SER A 82 9.44 -2.72 5.33
CA SER A 82 9.82 -1.74 6.34
C SER A 82 11.02 -0.93 5.86
N CYS A 83 10.91 0.40 5.90
CA CYS A 83 11.92 1.31 5.34
C CYS A 83 12.74 2.04 6.40
N SER A 84 12.24 2.19 7.62
CA SER A 84 12.98 2.90 8.66
C SER A 84 14.02 2.00 9.33
N ASP A 85 15.13 2.61 9.74
CA ASP A 85 16.17 1.94 10.52
C ASP A 85 15.60 1.35 11.82
N TYR A 86 14.59 1.99 12.42
CA TYR A 86 13.89 1.45 13.59
C TYR A 86 13.30 0.07 13.33
N HIS A 87 12.66 -0.12 12.17
CA HIS A 87 12.08 -1.41 11.82
C HIS A 87 13.14 -2.37 11.28
N ILE A 88 14.04 -1.92 10.44
CA ILE A 88 15.08 -2.77 9.83
C ILE A 88 16.00 -3.35 10.93
N PHE A 89 16.57 -2.51 11.80
CA PHE A 89 17.52 -2.98 12.80
C PHE A 89 16.86 -3.60 14.04
N TYR A 90 15.82 -2.96 14.58
CA TYR A 90 15.24 -3.41 15.86
C TYR A 90 14.13 -4.43 15.72
N LYS A 91 13.28 -4.35 14.68
CA LYS A 91 12.18 -5.27 14.45
C LYS A 91 12.63 -6.50 13.64
N LEU A 92 13.33 -6.28 12.52
CA LEU A 92 13.72 -7.35 11.61
C LEU A 92 15.10 -7.93 11.89
N LYS A 93 15.95 -7.24 12.66
CA LYS A 93 17.32 -7.63 12.98
C LYS A 93 18.20 -7.82 11.73
N MET A 94 18.03 -6.95 10.74
CA MET A 94 18.72 -6.95 9.45
C MET A 94 19.52 -5.66 9.28
N THR A 95 20.54 -5.72 8.43
CA THR A 95 21.14 -4.52 7.83
C THR A 95 20.25 -4.00 6.71
N ARG A 96 20.46 -2.73 6.28
CA ARG A 96 19.71 -2.16 5.12
C ARG A 96 19.90 -3.01 3.86
N ARG A 97 21.10 -3.54 3.63
CA ARG A 97 21.40 -4.38 2.46
C ARG A 97 20.62 -5.70 2.52
N GLU A 98 20.66 -6.39 3.64
CA GLU A 98 19.92 -7.65 3.84
C GLU A 98 18.42 -7.44 3.68
N ALA A 99 17.88 -6.36 4.23
CA ALA A 99 16.46 -6.02 4.08
C ALA A 99 16.09 -5.77 2.60
N MET A 100 16.91 -5.01 1.87
CA MET A 100 16.70 -4.73 0.45
C MET A 100 16.74 -6.02 -0.37
N GLU A 101 17.77 -6.85 -0.20
CA GLU A 101 17.92 -8.14 -0.89
C GLU A 101 16.74 -9.06 -0.61
N HIS A 102 16.31 -9.11 0.66
CA HIS A 102 15.15 -9.90 1.08
C HIS A 102 13.87 -9.43 0.38
N TYR A 103 13.56 -8.13 0.41
CA TYR A 103 12.35 -7.59 -0.23
C TYR A 103 12.36 -7.81 -1.74
N LEU A 104 13.48 -7.54 -2.40
CA LEU A 104 13.61 -7.76 -3.84
C LEU A 104 13.43 -9.24 -4.21
N SER A 105 13.84 -10.19 -3.35
CA SER A 105 13.62 -11.61 -3.60
C SER A 105 12.13 -11.99 -3.64
N ILE A 106 11.30 -11.38 -2.78
CA ILE A 106 9.85 -11.62 -2.76
C ILE A 106 9.18 -10.93 -3.96
N VAL A 107 9.61 -9.72 -4.30
CA VAL A 107 9.10 -9.00 -5.48
C VAL A 107 9.39 -9.77 -6.76
N ARG A 108 10.61 -10.31 -6.93
CA ARG A 108 10.96 -11.18 -8.08
C ARG A 108 10.05 -12.39 -8.17
N GLU A 109 9.84 -13.10 -7.07
CA GLU A 109 8.95 -14.26 -7.03
C GLU A 109 7.52 -13.90 -7.46
N CYS A 110 6.99 -12.73 -7.05
CA CYS A 110 5.70 -12.23 -7.52
C CYS A 110 5.70 -12.03 -9.04
N LEU A 111 6.72 -11.35 -9.58
CA LEU A 111 6.83 -11.04 -10.99
C LEU A 111 7.01 -12.30 -11.85
N GLU A 112 7.81 -13.28 -11.40
CA GLU A 112 8.00 -14.58 -12.04
C GLU A 112 6.70 -15.38 -12.16
N THR A 113 5.78 -15.19 -11.23
CA THR A 113 4.44 -15.82 -11.25
C THR A 113 3.37 -15.02 -11.97
N GLY A 114 3.72 -13.85 -12.53
CA GLY A 114 2.79 -12.96 -13.22
C GLY A 114 1.89 -12.13 -12.30
N ILE A 115 2.18 -12.08 -10.99
CA ILE A 115 1.41 -11.33 -10.00
C ILE A 115 2.06 -9.94 -9.83
N SER A 116 1.24 -8.88 -9.94
CA SER A 116 1.71 -7.50 -9.74
C SER A 116 1.97 -7.21 -8.25
N PRO A 117 3.19 -6.86 -7.85
CA PRO A 117 3.49 -6.49 -6.47
C PRO A 117 3.19 -5.01 -6.23
N ARG A 118 2.68 -4.68 -5.03
CA ARG A 118 2.59 -3.34 -4.50
C ARG A 118 3.41 -3.24 -3.23
N CYS A 119 4.54 -2.55 -3.27
CA CYS A 119 5.41 -2.38 -2.13
C CYS A 119 4.87 -1.30 -1.19
N HIS A 120 4.48 -1.70 0.02
CA HIS A 120 4.05 -0.79 1.08
C HIS A 120 5.30 -0.34 1.86
N LEU A 121 5.76 0.89 1.62
CA LEU A 121 6.94 1.47 2.26
C LEU A 121 6.62 1.85 3.71
N GLU A 122 6.63 0.85 4.60
CA GLU A 122 6.27 1.02 6.01
C GLU A 122 7.22 1.98 6.71
N ASP A 123 6.65 2.94 7.44
CA ASP A 123 7.37 3.90 8.28
C ASP A 123 8.27 4.88 7.49
N ILE A 124 7.80 5.26 6.29
CA ILE A 124 8.59 6.10 5.38
C ILE A 124 8.90 7.48 5.96
N THR A 125 8.03 8.04 6.80
CA THR A 125 8.21 9.36 7.42
C THR A 125 9.27 9.40 8.53
N ARG A 126 9.93 8.26 8.81
CA ARG A 126 11.12 8.14 9.67
C ARG A 126 12.29 7.47 8.95
N SER A 127 12.20 7.31 7.63
CA SER A 127 13.18 6.58 6.83
C SER A 127 14.24 7.50 6.24
N ASP A 128 15.38 6.93 5.91
CA ASP A 128 16.39 7.59 5.08
C ASP A 128 15.95 7.53 3.62
N ILE A 129 15.35 8.63 3.15
CA ILE A 129 14.76 8.69 1.81
C ILE A 129 15.82 8.48 0.73
N TYR A 130 16.95 9.16 0.81
CA TYR A 130 17.98 9.07 -0.23
C TYR A 130 18.98 7.93 -0.01
N GLY A 131 19.20 7.49 1.23
CA GLY A 131 20.12 6.40 1.52
C GLY A 131 19.49 5.01 1.44
N PHE A 132 18.15 4.91 1.45
CA PHE A 132 17.48 3.61 1.39
C PHE A 132 16.26 3.59 0.44
N VAL A 133 15.31 4.51 0.61
CA VAL A 133 14.02 4.44 -0.11
C VAL A 133 14.20 4.62 -1.61
N ILE A 134 14.91 5.68 -2.04
CA ILE A 134 15.15 5.95 -3.46
C ILE A 134 15.97 4.83 -4.11
N PRO A 135 17.11 4.37 -3.55
CA PRO A 135 17.83 3.22 -4.09
C PRO A 135 16.97 1.96 -4.22
N PHE A 136 16.13 1.65 -3.23
CA PHE A 136 15.22 0.51 -3.30
C PHE A 136 14.19 0.67 -4.42
N CYS A 137 13.58 1.85 -4.57
CA CYS A 137 12.61 2.09 -5.64
C CYS A 137 13.25 2.06 -7.03
N LEU A 138 14.51 2.48 -7.19
CA LEU A 138 15.26 2.32 -8.44
C LEU A 138 15.40 0.84 -8.84
N GLU A 139 15.70 -0.04 -7.88
CA GLU A 139 15.74 -1.48 -8.14
C GLU A 139 14.36 -2.04 -8.50
N LEU A 140 13.29 -1.56 -7.86
CA LEU A 140 11.92 -1.95 -8.22
C LEU A 140 11.56 -1.53 -9.65
N MET A 141 11.97 -0.34 -10.09
CA MET A 141 11.72 0.13 -11.47
C MET A 141 12.52 -0.69 -12.49
N LYS A 142 13.74 -1.13 -12.17
CA LYS A 142 14.50 -2.07 -13.03
C LYS A 142 13.77 -3.41 -13.18
N LEU A 143 13.24 -3.97 -12.07
CA LEU A 143 12.45 -5.19 -12.12
C LEU A 143 11.17 -5.01 -12.94
N MET A 144 10.47 -3.90 -12.78
CA MET A 144 9.30 -3.57 -13.58
C MET A 144 9.63 -3.56 -15.08
N ASP A 145 10.77 -2.95 -15.46
CA ASP A 145 11.23 -2.91 -16.84
C ASP A 145 11.67 -4.29 -17.37
N GLU A 146 12.26 -5.12 -16.54
CA GLU A 146 12.68 -6.48 -16.88
C GLU A 146 11.47 -7.39 -17.16
N TYR A 147 10.51 -7.42 -16.22
CA TYR A 147 9.36 -8.34 -16.28
C TYR A 147 8.16 -7.80 -17.06
N LYS A 148 8.12 -6.51 -17.37
CA LYS A 148 6.97 -5.82 -18.01
C LYS A 148 5.66 -5.96 -17.24
N ILE A 149 5.76 -6.10 -15.92
CA ILE A 149 4.63 -6.17 -14.99
C ILE A 149 4.72 -4.94 -14.06
N PRO A 150 3.61 -4.19 -13.87
CA PRO A 150 3.62 -3.01 -12.99
C PRO A 150 4.03 -3.35 -11.56
N VAL A 151 4.94 -2.55 -10.98
CA VAL A 151 5.32 -2.58 -9.57
C VAL A 151 4.83 -1.29 -8.93
N LYS A 152 3.79 -1.39 -8.11
CA LYS A 152 3.21 -0.23 -7.42
C LYS A 152 3.95 0.09 -6.13
N ILE A 153 3.94 1.36 -5.77
CA ILE A 153 4.56 1.88 -4.55
C ILE A 153 3.49 2.55 -3.68
N ARG A 154 3.33 2.07 -2.46
CA ARG A 154 2.46 2.72 -1.47
C ARG A 154 3.30 3.41 -0.41
N VAL A 155 3.21 4.72 -0.34
CA VAL A 155 3.84 5.57 0.67
C VAL A 155 3.05 5.44 1.96
N CYS A 156 3.64 4.87 3.03
CA CYS A 156 2.95 4.62 4.29
C CYS A 156 3.46 5.54 5.39
N ASP A 157 2.68 6.57 5.73
CA ASP A 157 2.89 7.39 6.92
C ASP A 157 2.40 6.65 8.16
N THR A 158 3.15 5.61 8.53
CA THR A 158 2.78 4.61 9.54
C THR A 158 2.50 5.20 10.92
N MET A 159 3.22 6.26 11.29
CA MET A 159 3.08 6.90 12.60
C MET A 159 2.34 8.24 12.54
N GLY A 160 1.86 8.64 11.36
CA GLY A 160 1.19 9.93 11.19
C GLY A 160 2.11 11.15 11.34
N TYR A 161 3.44 10.97 11.18
CA TYR A 161 4.41 12.05 11.32
C TYR A 161 4.53 12.95 10.10
N GLY A 162 3.94 12.55 8.99
CA GLY A 162 3.93 13.33 7.76
C GLY A 162 3.37 14.72 7.96
N VAL A 163 3.89 15.66 7.20
CA VAL A 163 3.41 17.05 7.15
C VAL A 163 3.34 17.52 5.70
N ASN A 164 2.36 18.38 5.44
CA ASN A 164 2.08 18.94 4.13
C ASN A 164 2.53 20.41 3.98
N TYR A 165 3.26 20.95 4.95
CA TYR A 165 3.66 22.35 4.97
C TYR A 165 4.68 22.66 3.87
N PRO A 166 4.57 23.82 3.20
CA PRO A 166 5.62 24.32 2.34
C PRO A 166 6.96 24.42 3.09
N GLY A 167 8.05 23.97 2.46
CA GLY A 167 9.38 24.01 3.06
C GLY A 167 9.65 22.97 4.14
N ALA A 168 8.70 22.07 4.43
CA ALA A 168 8.98 20.93 5.30
C ALA A 168 10.08 20.05 4.71
N VAL A 169 10.98 19.59 5.57
CA VAL A 169 12.09 18.74 5.14
C VAL A 169 11.72 17.25 5.20
N ILE A 170 12.38 16.46 4.38
CA ILE A 170 12.31 14.99 4.47
C ILE A 170 13.01 14.53 5.77
N PRO A 171 12.57 13.38 6.33
CA PRO A 171 11.59 12.43 5.76
C PRO A 171 10.11 12.75 6.06
N ARG A 172 9.80 13.88 6.70
CA ARG A 172 8.42 14.18 7.11
C ARG A 172 7.58 14.89 6.04
N SER A 173 8.22 15.50 5.04
CA SER A 173 7.53 16.19 3.96
C SER A 173 6.82 15.23 3.00
N ILE A 174 5.48 15.18 3.02
CA ILE A 174 4.72 14.39 2.05
C ILE A 174 4.98 14.88 0.61
N PRO A 175 4.95 16.20 0.31
CA PRO A 175 5.37 16.71 -1.00
C PRO A 175 6.77 16.24 -1.42
N GLY A 176 7.73 16.34 -0.52
CA GLY A 176 9.13 15.96 -0.79
C GLY A 176 9.30 14.47 -1.06
N ILE A 177 8.57 13.61 -0.34
CA ILE A 177 8.59 12.16 -0.58
C ILE A 177 8.03 11.83 -1.96
N ILE A 178 6.83 12.34 -2.30
CA ILE A 178 6.19 12.06 -3.60
C ILE A 178 7.06 12.60 -4.75
N TYR A 179 7.60 13.81 -4.59
CA TYR A 179 8.54 14.38 -5.56
C TYR A 179 9.78 13.48 -5.74
N GLY A 180 10.40 13.06 -4.64
CA GLY A 180 11.58 12.19 -4.67
C GLY A 180 11.33 10.87 -5.40
N LEU A 181 10.21 10.21 -5.13
CA LEU A 181 9.83 8.98 -5.82
C LEU A 181 9.65 9.19 -7.33
N ARG A 182 8.97 10.27 -7.72
CA ARG A 182 8.73 10.56 -9.14
C ARG A 182 9.98 10.99 -9.89
N VAL A 183 10.75 11.90 -9.31
CA VAL A 183 11.86 12.56 -10.02
C VAL A 183 13.19 11.83 -9.85
N HIS A 184 13.46 11.32 -8.65
CA HIS A 184 14.76 10.69 -8.36
C HIS A 184 14.73 9.16 -8.47
N ALA A 185 13.58 8.52 -8.26
CA ALA A 185 13.43 7.08 -8.48
C ALA A 185 12.72 6.74 -9.79
N GLY A 186 12.18 7.72 -10.52
CA GLY A 186 11.50 7.51 -11.79
C GLY A 186 10.18 6.75 -11.69
N VAL A 187 9.55 6.73 -10.51
CA VAL A 187 8.28 6.01 -10.32
C VAL A 187 7.16 6.77 -11.03
N PRO A 188 6.44 6.14 -11.98
CA PRO A 188 5.29 6.76 -12.64
C PRO A 188 4.20 7.16 -11.64
N SER A 189 3.56 8.32 -11.84
CA SER A 189 2.49 8.82 -10.95
C SER A 189 1.37 7.80 -10.75
N GLU A 190 0.96 7.12 -11.80
CA GLU A 190 -0.08 6.09 -11.80
C GLU A 190 0.24 4.84 -10.99
N LEU A 191 1.48 4.70 -10.50
CA LEU A 191 1.94 3.61 -9.66
C LEU A 191 2.20 4.02 -8.21
N ILE A 192 2.00 5.30 -7.85
CA ILE A 192 2.19 5.80 -6.49
C ILE A 192 0.85 5.91 -5.77
N GLU A 193 0.74 5.27 -4.62
CA GLU A 193 -0.39 5.36 -3.70
C GLU A 193 0.07 5.93 -2.35
N PHE A 194 -0.86 6.50 -1.60
CA PHE A 194 -0.60 6.99 -0.24
C PHE A 194 -1.47 6.28 0.79
N HIS A 195 -0.90 6.00 1.96
CA HIS A 195 -1.59 5.44 3.13
C HIS A 195 -1.21 6.24 4.37
N GLY A 196 -2.18 6.88 4.99
CA GLY A 196 -1.97 7.73 6.15
C GLY A 196 -2.62 7.19 7.41
N HIS A 197 -1.88 7.25 8.55
CA HIS A 197 -2.45 7.13 9.88
C HIS A 197 -2.78 8.50 10.46
N ASN A 198 -3.75 8.52 11.37
CA ASN A 198 -4.37 9.77 11.84
C ASN A 198 -3.95 10.18 13.26
N ASP A 199 -2.78 9.72 13.70
CA ASP A 199 -2.29 9.95 15.08
C ASP A 199 -2.16 11.44 15.43
N PHE A 200 -1.92 12.29 14.44
CA PHE A 200 -1.83 13.74 14.60
C PHE A 200 -2.91 14.50 13.81
N TYR A 201 -4.02 13.83 13.48
CA TYR A 201 -5.18 14.41 12.79
C TYR A 201 -4.86 15.02 11.41
N LYS A 202 -3.84 14.49 10.69
CA LYS A 202 -3.38 14.99 9.41
C LYS A 202 -3.63 14.01 8.25
N ALA A 203 -4.27 12.87 8.50
CA ALA A 203 -4.41 11.85 7.47
C ALA A 203 -5.10 12.37 6.22
N VAL A 204 -6.17 13.16 6.33
CA VAL A 204 -6.88 13.76 5.18
C VAL A 204 -5.99 14.73 4.44
N SER A 205 -5.45 15.75 5.13
CA SER A 205 -4.63 16.78 4.50
C SER A 205 -3.34 16.23 3.85
N ASN A 206 -2.73 15.20 4.46
CA ASN A 206 -1.57 14.52 3.87
C ASN A 206 -1.97 13.70 2.64
N SER A 207 -3.14 13.07 2.65
CA SER A 207 -3.68 12.30 1.52
C SER A 207 -4.00 13.20 0.32
N SER A 208 -4.70 14.32 0.55
CA SER A 208 -4.97 15.33 -0.48
C SER A 208 -3.68 15.89 -1.05
N THR A 209 -2.71 16.16 -0.17
CA THR A 209 -1.38 16.62 -0.61
C THR A 209 -0.66 15.58 -1.47
N ALA A 210 -0.72 14.30 -1.10
CA ALA A 210 -0.13 13.24 -1.93
C ALA A 210 -0.73 13.23 -3.35
N TRP A 211 -2.06 13.40 -3.49
CA TRP A 211 -2.70 13.55 -4.81
C TRP A 211 -2.20 14.76 -5.57
N LEU A 212 -2.16 15.93 -4.94
CA LEU A 212 -1.70 17.16 -5.57
C LEU A 212 -0.26 17.06 -6.11
N TYR A 213 0.57 16.24 -5.46
CA TYR A 213 1.96 16.04 -5.87
C TYR A 213 2.17 14.82 -6.78
N GLY A 214 1.10 14.07 -7.08
CA GLY A 214 1.09 13.07 -8.15
C GLY A 214 0.95 11.62 -7.70
N ALA A 215 0.46 11.33 -6.50
CA ALA A 215 -0.04 10.00 -6.19
C ALA A 215 -1.36 9.76 -6.94
N CYS A 216 -1.57 8.57 -7.49
CA CYS A 216 -2.79 8.23 -8.22
C CYS A 216 -3.93 7.79 -7.31
N GLY A 217 -3.65 7.40 -6.09
CA GLY A 217 -4.65 6.87 -5.18
C GLY A 217 -4.31 7.05 -3.70
N VAL A 218 -5.34 6.98 -2.89
CA VAL A 218 -5.24 6.98 -1.43
C VAL A 218 -5.90 5.74 -0.87
N ASN A 219 -5.20 5.07 0.03
CA ASN A 219 -5.75 3.95 0.79
C ASN A 219 -6.54 4.49 1.98
N CYS A 220 -7.85 4.23 1.97
CA CYS A 220 -8.80 4.73 2.95
C CYS A 220 -9.48 3.59 3.72
N SER A 221 -10.14 3.93 4.81
CA SER A 221 -11.08 3.07 5.51
C SER A 221 -12.40 3.79 5.77
N LEU A 222 -13.49 3.04 5.90
CA LEU A 222 -14.79 3.62 6.27
C LEU A 222 -14.66 4.31 7.64
N PHE A 223 -15.13 5.57 7.71
CA PHE A 223 -15.08 6.40 8.91
C PHE A 223 -13.69 6.54 9.53
N GLY A 224 -12.64 6.31 8.75
CA GLY A 224 -11.27 6.31 9.26
C GLY A 224 -10.98 5.22 10.28
N ILE A 225 -11.83 4.18 10.39
CA ILE A 225 -11.61 3.09 11.34
C ILE A 225 -10.35 2.33 10.96
N GLY A 226 -9.37 2.36 11.82
CA GLY A 226 -8.07 1.75 11.58
C GLY A 226 -7.32 1.44 12.87
N GLU A 227 -6.02 1.28 12.83
CA GLU A 227 -5.17 1.11 14.02
C GLU A 227 -5.07 2.42 14.81
N ARG A 228 -4.88 2.33 16.12
CA ARG A 228 -4.72 3.46 17.03
C ARG A 228 -5.84 4.51 16.87
N THR A 229 -5.52 5.70 16.39
CA THR A 229 -6.46 6.79 16.15
C THR A 229 -7.17 6.70 14.78
N GLY A 230 -6.80 5.74 13.95
CA GLY A 230 -7.43 5.48 12.65
C GLY A 230 -6.56 5.83 11.45
N ASN A 231 -7.18 5.76 10.30
CA ASN A 231 -6.60 6.01 8.98
C ASN A 231 -7.32 7.15 8.26
N THR A 232 -6.97 7.39 7.01
CA THR A 232 -7.68 8.35 6.16
C THR A 232 -9.13 7.90 5.96
N PRO A 233 -10.14 8.71 6.36
CA PRO A 233 -11.54 8.39 6.16
C PRO A 233 -11.92 8.43 4.67
N LEU A 234 -12.60 7.39 4.17
CA LEU A 234 -13.02 7.31 2.78
C LEU A 234 -13.99 8.46 2.41
N GLU A 235 -14.96 8.72 3.29
CA GLU A 235 -15.96 9.78 3.10
C GLU A 235 -15.34 11.17 2.99
N ALA A 236 -14.28 11.45 3.76
CA ALA A 236 -13.57 12.72 3.65
C ALA A 236 -12.90 12.87 2.28
N MET A 237 -12.25 11.82 1.79
CA MET A 237 -11.58 11.85 0.48
C MET A 237 -12.55 11.89 -0.70
N VAL A 238 -13.81 11.48 -0.52
CA VAL A 238 -14.86 11.64 -1.53
C VAL A 238 -15.25 13.11 -1.71
N PHE A 239 -15.16 13.91 -0.64
CA PHE A 239 -15.48 15.34 -0.70
C PHE A 239 -14.27 16.22 -1.09
N GLU A 240 -13.04 15.75 -0.92
CA GLU A 240 -11.82 16.41 -1.39
C GLU A 240 -11.71 16.34 -2.93
#